data_bff5724ae18fa07076d6184e91ae2c46
#
_entry.id   bff5724ae18fa07076d6184e91ae2c46
#
_cell.length_a   1.000
_cell.length_b   1.000
_cell.length_c   1.000
_cell.angle_alpha   90.00
_cell.angle_beta   90.00
_cell.angle_gamma   90.00
#
_symmetry.space_group_name_H-M   'P 1'
#
loop_
_entity.id
_entity.type
_entity.pdbx_description
1 polymer ?
#
loop_
_entity_poly.entity_id
_entity_poly.type
_entity_poly.pdbx_seq_one_letter_code
_entity_poly.pdbx_strand_id
1 'polypeptide(L)'
;MPYTNQTPNYGLPQYIATDKPTYLGDANGAYSKLDTQMKANADAAAANQNSVNLLSARVLSNETNIADRYTKAETAERFTSRPSLGRNGNFRLPVNQREATSYTGGGAGVYSIDGWKLTPGGNYNVTTRTLSGASYTARACGIYQFCELSRGTLAVGDTISVTLSVGGQVYTASMPLVDRDAYSNFSDVPAGFSNDDFEIVPVGYSSSNPTIYNVGIYAKKALTLDYIKWEKGTIATPYQDPVYEEELMKCMRYYQRISYDVGFPVSTLGQRYRFCM
;
A
#
# COMPACT_ATOMS: atom_id res chain seq x y z
N MET A 1 -79.03 -15.80 24.36
CA MET A 1 -77.71 -15.38 23.85
C MET A 1 -77.70 -15.54 22.34
N PRO A 2 -77.13 -14.67 21.58
CA PRO A 2 -77.20 -14.73 20.14
C PRO A 2 -76.36 -15.88 19.54
N TYR A 3 -75.28 -16.32 20.21
CA TYR A 3 -74.45 -17.49 19.82
C TYR A 3 -73.77 -18.05 21.05
N THR A 4 -73.40 -19.35 21.02
CA THR A 4 -72.79 -20.05 22.15
C THR A 4 -71.26 -20.17 22.02
N ASN A 5 -70.76 -20.35 20.82
CA ASN A 5 -69.33 -20.54 20.57
C ASN A 5 -68.75 -19.48 19.63
N GLN A 6 -67.43 -19.39 19.62
CA GLN A 6 -66.65 -18.56 18.68
C GLN A 6 -65.58 -19.38 18.00
N THR A 7 -65.20 -18.98 16.77
CA THR A 7 -64.05 -19.63 16.08
C THR A 7 -62.75 -19.30 16.82
N PRO A 8 -61.84 -20.26 16.96
CA PRO A 8 -60.65 -20.08 17.79
C PRO A 8 -59.69 -18.98 17.29
N ASN A 9 -59.64 -18.72 16.00
CA ASN A 9 -58.70 -17.79 15.43
C ASN A 9 -59.27 -16.36 15.30
N TYR A 10 -60.52 -16.23 14.90
CA TYR A 10 -61.10 -14.92 14.57
C TYR A 10 -62.28 -14.53 15.47
N GLY A 11 -62.71 -15.40 16.45
CA GLY A 11 -63.79 -15.14 17.36
C GLY A 11 -65.15 -14.92 16.66
N LEU A 12 -65.30 -15.49 15.44
CA LEU A 12 -66.58 -15.37 14.72
C LEU A 12 -67.64 -16.16 15.40
N PRO A 13 -68.90 -15.67 15.40
CA PRO A 13 -70.03 -16.39 16.01
C PRO A 13 -70.18 -17.80 15.44
N GLN A 14 -70.33 -18.78 16.38
CA GLN A 14 -70.69 -20.15 16.04
C GLN A 14 -72.00 -20.49 16.77
N TYR A 15 -73.02 -20.80 16.00
CA TYR A 15 -74.35 -21.11 16.54
C TYR A 15 -74.53 -22.60 16.75
N ILE A 16 -75.20 -22.93 17.86
CA ILE A 16 -75.69 -24.29 18.08
C ILE A 16 -77.21 -24.32 17.93
N ALA A 17 -77.81 -25.48 17.83
CA ALA A 17 -79.25 -25.69 17.53
C ALA A 17 -80.20 -24.97 18.49
N THR A 18 -79.73 -24.63 19.70
CA THR A 18 -80.55 -23.92 20.72
C THR A 18 -80.35 -22.42 20.71
N ASP A 19 -79.41 -21.88 19.93
CA ASP A 19 -79.17 -20.47 19.87
C ASP A 19 -80.30 -19.75 19.08
N LYS A 20 -80.60 -18.57 19.49
CA LYS A 20 -81.53 -17.67 18.78
C LYS A 20 -80.74 -16.45 18.30
N PRO A 21 -80.07 -16.57 17.15
CA PRO A 21 -79.23 -15.48 16.68
C PRO A 21 -80.03 -14.22 16.31
N THR A 22 -79.50 -13.09 16.70
CA THR A 22 -79.93 -11.79 16.17
C THR A 22 -79.20 -11.56 14.86
N TYR A 23 -79.64 -12.26 13.83
CA TYR A 23 -78.92 -12.38 12.54
C TYR A 23 -78.22 -11.12 12.08
N LEU A 24 -78.85 -9.98 12.22
CA LEU A 24 -78.28 -8.74 11.76
C LEU A 24 -77.12 -8.23 12.64
N GLY A 25 -77.26 -8.30 13.94
CA GLY A 25 -76.24 -7.89 14.90
C GLY A 25 -75.02 -8.81 14.86
N ASP A 26 -75.26 -10.11 14.88
CA ASP A 26 -74.16 -11.11 14.89
C ASP A 26 -73.41 -11.15 13.55
N ALA A 27 -74.15 -11.07 12.43
CA ALA A 27 -73.53 -10.98 11.11
C ALA A 27 -72.67 -9.71 10.97
N ASN A 28 -73.19 -8.56 11.35
CA ASN A 28 -72.44 -7.28 11.34
C ASN A 28 -71.22 -7.31 12.25
N GLY A 29 -71.33 -7.95 13.44
CA GLY A 29 -70.20 -8.15 14.33
C GLY A 29 -69.13 -9.05 13.74
N ALA A 30 -69.51 -10.12 13.06
CA ALA A 30 -68.59 -11.02 12.34
C ALA A 30 -67.90 -10.34 11.17
N TYR A 31 -68.64 -9.58 10.36
CA TYR A 31 -68.08 -8.83 9.24
C TYR A 31 -67.10 -7.73 9.70
N SER A 32 -67.42 -7.04 10.78
CA SER A 32 -66.52 -6.01 11.36
C SER A 32 -65.19 -6.63 11.84
N LYS A 33 -65.25 -7.81 12.48
CA LYS A 33 -64.01 -8.51 12.90
C LYS A 33 -63.21 -8.98 11.71
N LEU A 34 -63.89 -9.51 10.68
CA LEU A 34 -63.26 -9.96 9.45
C LEU A 34 -62.56 -8.83 8.71
N ASP A 35 -63.24 -7.70 8.55
CA ASP A 35 -62.72 -6.49 7.93
C ASP A 35 -61.47 -5.99 8.67
N THR A 36 -61.54 -5.88 9.98
CA THR A 36 -60.40 -5.47 10.84
C THR A 36 -59.19 -6.41 10.66
N GLN A 37 -59.44 -7.74 10.63
CA GLN A 37 -58.35 -8.73 10.47
C GLN A 37 -57.78 -8.70 9.06
N MET A 38 -58.64 -8.57 8.05
CA MET A 38 -58.15 -8.46 6.65
C MET A 38 -57.29 -7.21 6.47
N LYS A 39 -57.70 -6.06 7.08
CA LYS A 39 -56.89 -4.85 7.04
C LYS A 39 -55.56 -5.06 7.77
N ALA A 40 -55.54 -5.64 8.94
CA ALA A 40 -54.33 -5.91 9.69
C ALA A 40 -53.39 -6.83 8.93
N ASN A 41 -53.91 -7.85 8.26
CA ASN A 41 -53.11 -8.72 7.41
C ASN A 41 -52.53 -8.02 6.17
N ALA A 42 -53.33 -7.14 5.55
CA ALA A 42 -52.85 -6.33 4.43
C ALA A 42 -51.74 -5.36 4.85
N ASP A 43 -51.91 -4.69 5.99
CA ASP A 43 -50.89 -3.79 6.53
C ASP A 43 -49.62 -4.55 6.93
N ALA A 44 -49.71 -5.73 7.52
CA ALA A 44 -48.57 -6.60 7.82
C ALA A 44 -47.85 -7.07 6.54
N ALA A 45 -48.62 -7.45 5.50
CA ALA A 45 -48.04 -7.82 4.21
C ALA A 45 -47.26 -6.67 3.55
N ALA A 46 -47.84 -5.46 3.61
CA ALA A 46 -47.15 -4.25 3.11
C ALA A 46 -45.86 -3.95 3.89
N ALA A 47 -45.89 -4.07 5.21
CA ALA A 47 -44.72 -3.87 6.08
C ALA A 47 -43.63 -4.92 5.80
N ASN A 48 -44.00 -6.17 5.62
CA ASN A 48 -43.09 -7.24 5.23
C ASN A 48 -42.46 -7.00 3.85
N GLN A 49 -43.25 -6.56 2.88
CA GLN A 49 -42.73 -6.21 1.55
C GLN A 49 -41.72 -5.07 1.61
N ASN A 50 -41.98 -4.04 2.39
CA ASN A 50 -41.04 -2.95 2.60
C ASN A 50 -39.75 -3.46 3.26
N SER A 51 -39.83 -4.35 4.24
CA SER A 51 -38.66 -4.94 4.88
C SER A 51 -37.82 -5.78 3.90
N VAL A 52 -38.47 -6.54 3.03
CA VAL A 52 -37.79 -7.30 1.96
C VAL A 52 -37.09 -6.36 0.97
N ASN A 53 -37.73 -5.28 0.57
CA ASN A 53 -37.13 -4.30 -0.32
C ASN A 53 -35.89 -3.64 0.29
N LEU A 54 -35.96 -3.26 1.58
CA LEU A 54 -34.82 -2.69 2.30
C LEU A 54 -33.68 -3.71 2.44
N LEU A 55 -33.99 -4.96 2.72
CA LEU A 55 -33.00 -6.02 2.80
C LEU A 55 -32.31 -6.27 1.46
N SER A 56 -33.09 -6.31 0.38
CA SER A 56 -32.58 -6.45 -1.00
C SER A 56 -31.64 -5.30 -1.37
N ALA A 57 -31.98 -4.06 -1.03
CA ALA A 57 -31.12 -2.91 -1.27
C ALA A 57 -29.80 -2.99 -0.48
N ARG A 58 -29.86 -3.46 0.77
CA ARG A 58 -28.65 -3.70 1.59
C ARG A 58 -27.77 -4.81 1.03
N VAL A 59 -28.36 -5.90 0.56
CA VAL A 59 -27.62 -6.98 -0.08
C VAL A 59 -26.90 -6.48 -1.31
N LEU A 60 -27.58 -5.77 -2.19
CA LEU A 60 -26.99 -5.21 -3.41
C LEU A 60 -25.84 -4.23 -3.08
N SER A 61 -26.03 -3.36 -2.08
CA SER A 61 -24.97 -2.47 -1.61
C SER A 61 -23.76 -3.24 -1.05
N ASN A 62 -24.01 -4.32 -0.32
CA ASN A 62 -22.93 -5.16 0.20
C ASN A 62 -22.20 -5.92 -0.91
N GLU A 63 -22.92 -6.44 -1.90
CA GLU A 63 -22.31 -7.08 -3.08
C GLU A 63 -21.42 -6.11 -3.85
N THR A 64 -21.89 -4.88 -4.06
CA THR A 64 -21.09 -3.83 -4.69
C THR A 64 -19.83 -3.51 -3.86
N ASN A 65 -19.99 -3.33 -2.55
CA ASN A 65 -18.87 -3.06 -1.65
C ASN A 65 -17.86 -4.22 -1.57
N ILE A 66 -18.31 -5.46 -1.71
CA ILE A 66 -17.44 -6.65 -1.74
C ILE A 66 -16.71 -6.71 -3.09
N ALA A 67 -17.40 -6.44 -4.20
CA ALA A 67 -16.80 -6.38 -5.52
C ALA A 67 -15.74 -5.27 -5.62
N ASP A 68 -16.00 -4.11 -5.00
CA ASP A 68 -15.06 -2.99 -4.94
C ASP A 68 -13.88 -3.23 -4.01
N ARG A 69 -14.02 -4.14 -3.04
CA ARG A 69 -12.96 -4.35 -2.05
C ARG A 69 -11.74 -5.05 -2.61
N TYR A 70 -11.90 -6.08 -3.39
CA TYR A 70 -10.77 -6.80 -4.01
C TYR A 70 -11.24 -7.76 -5.09
N THR A 71 -10.82 -7.56 -6.30
CA THR A 71 -10.82 -8.63 -7.29
C THR A 71 -9.83 -9.72 -6.85
N LYS A 72 -10.00 -10.96 -7.32
CA LYS A 72 -9.01 -12.03 -7.07
C LYS A 72 -7.59 -11.63 -7.49
N ALA A 73 -7.48 -10.84 -8.56
CA ALA A 73 -6.21 -10.35 -9.06
C ALA A 73 -5.58 -9.34 -8.08
N GLU A 74 -6.34 -8.38 -7.58
CA GLU A 74 -5.86 -7.40 -6.59
C GLU A 74 -5.51 -8.04 -5.25
N THR A 75 -6.28 -9.06 -4.83
CA THR A 75 -5.96 -9.82 -3.62
C THR A 75 -4.65 -10.57 -3.78
N ALA A 76 -4.47 -11.29 -4.90
CA ALA A 76 -3.21 -11.97 -5.20
C ALA A 76 -2.06 -10.97 -5.31
N GLU A 77 -2.28 -9.82 -5.95
CA GLU A 77 -1.29 -8.77 -6.10
C GLU A 77 -0.88 -8.15 -4.75
N ARG A 78 -1.81 -7.97 -3.80
CA ARG A 78 -1.51 -7.43 -2.46
C ARG A 78 -0.80 -8.41 -1.53
N PHE A 79 -1.12 -9.69 -1.61
CA PHE A 79 -0.59 -10.69 -0.69
C PHE A 79 0.64 -11.42 -1.25
N THR A 80 0.89 -11.37 -2.54
CA THR A 80 2.12 -11.90 -3.12
C THR A 80 3.18 -10.81 -3.10
N SER A 81 4.17 -10.94 -2.21
CA SER A 81 5.30 -10.00 -2.20
C SER A 81 6.05 -10.09 -3.51
N ARG A 82 6.12 -8.98 -4.25
CA ARG A 82 6.95 -8.86 -5.44
C ARG A 82 8.38 -8.51 -5.04
N PRO A 83 9.40 -9.00 -5.76
CA PRO A 83 10.77 -8.61 -5.49
C PRO A 83 10.96 -7.10 -5.68
N SER A 84 11.78 -6.49 -4.83
CA SER A 84 12.19 -5.10 -5.01
C SER A 84 13.00 -4.94 -6.30
N LEU A 85 12.73 -3.87 -7.06
CA LEU A 85 13.57 -3.46 -8.18
C LEU A 85 14.86 -2.80 -7.69
N GLY A 86 14.85 -2.25 -6.49
CA GLY A 86 16.04 -1.76 -5.80
C GLY A 86 16.80 -2.87 -5.08
N ARG A 87 18.01 -2.56 -4.66
CA ARG A 87 18.88 -3.42 -3.86
C ARG A 87 19.22 -2.75 -2.54
N ASN A 88 19.66 -3.57 -1.56
CA ASN A 88 20.11 -3.10 -0.26
C ASN A 88 19.13 -2.12 0.40
N GLY A 89 17.84 -2.44 0.29
CA GLY A 89 16.77 -1.61 0.85
C GLY A 89 16.51 -1.84 2.33
N ASN A 90 17.22 -2.76 2.99
CA ASN A 90 17.15 -3.00 4.42
C ASN A 90 18.20 -2.15 5.15
N PHE A 91 17.79 -0.99 5.66
CA PHE A 91 18.66 -0.11 6.42
C PHE A 91 18.94 -0.60 7.85
N ARG A 92 18.17 -1.60 8.35
CA ARG A 92 18.41 -2.24 9.66
C ARG A 92 19.60 -3.18 9.62
N LEU A 93 19.80 -3.84 8.47
CA LEU A 93 20.89 -4.76 8.23
C LEU A 93 21.44 -4.55 6.80
N PRO A 94 22.05 -3.39 6.52
CA PRO A 94 22.48 -3.08 5.17
C PRO A 94 23.76 -3.83 4.80
N VAL A 95 23.90 -4.15 3.52
CA VAL A 95 25.20 -4.51 2.95
C VAL A 95 26.07 -3.26 2.98
N ASN A 96 27.17 -3.32 3.67
CA ASN A 96 28.10 -2.21 3.87
C ASN A 96 29.57 -2.69 3.76
N GLN A 97 29.99 -3.03 2.56
CA GLN A 97 31.35 -3.55 2.31
C GLN A 97 32.45 -2.51 2.58
N ARG A 98 32.08 -1.22 2.70
CA ARG A 98 33.02 -0.15 3.08
C ARG A 98 33.30 -0.09 4.57
N GLU A 99 32.50 -0.77 5.40
CA GLU A 99 32.63 -0.88 6.86
C GLU A 99 32.61 0.47 7.60
N ALA A 100 32.29 1.58 6.94
CA ALA A 100 32.17 2.85 7.63
C ALA A 100 30.85 2.94 8.40
N THR A 101 30.89 3.51 9.59
CA THR A 101 29.72 3.70 10.46
C THR A 101 28.95 4.99 10.12
N SER A 102 29.56 5.89 9.35
CA SER A 102 28.93 7.13 8.90
C SER A 102 29.48 7.55 7.55
N TYR A 103 28.63 8.24 6.79
CA TYR A 103 28.92 8.79 5.48
C TYR A 103 28.46 10.22 5.40
N THR A 104 29.29 11.07 4.75
CA THR A 104 28.96 12.45 4.48
C THR A 104 28.91 12.67 2.97
N GLY A 105 27.88 13.33 2.48
CA GLY A 105 27.72 13.68 1.09
C GLY A 105 28.78 14.69 0.62
N GLY A 106 29.05 14.68 -0.67
CA GLY A 106 30.03 15.57 -1.32
C GLY A 106 29.59 15.92 -2.74
N GLY A 107 30.30 16.82 -3.40
CA GLY A 107 29.90 17.53 -4.62
C GLY A 107 29.27 16.72 -5.75
N ALA A 108 29.70 15.48 -6.02
CA ALA A 108 29.16 14.62 -7.08
C ALA A 108 28.23 13.49 -6.57
N GLY A 109 27.84 13.53 -5.30
CA GLY A 109 27.14 12.43 -4.63
C GLY A 109 28.08 11.30 -4.23
N VAL A 110 28.18 11.06 -2.94
CA VAL A 110 29.08 10.05 -2.36
C VAL A 110 28.32 8.75 -2.13
N TYR A 111 28.90 7.63 -2.47
CA TYR A 111 28.35 6.33 -2.07
C TYR A 111 28.42 6.16 -0.55
N SER A 112 27.29 5.79 0.04
CA SER A 112 27.17 5.41 1.45
C SER A 112 27.22 3.88 1.59
N ILE A 113 26.20 3.25 2.15
CA ILE A 113 26.04 1.80 2.09
C ILE A 113 25.93 1.35 0.64
N ASP A 114 26.17 0.07 0.38
CA ASP A 114 26.30 -0.42 -1.00
C ASP A 114 25.05 -0.18 -1.82
N GLY A 115 25.25 0.39 -2.99
CA GLY A 115 24.19 0.74 -3.93
C GLY A 115 23.51 2.08 -3.68
N TRP A 116 23.73 2.74 -2.54
CA TRP A 116 23.12 4.01 -2.21
C TRP A 116 24.10 5.19 -2.25
N LYS A 117 23.61 6.33 -2.71
CA LYS A 117 24.37 7.60 -2.75
C LYS A 117 23.71 8.64 -1.88
N LEU A 118 24.51 9.52 -1.32
CA LEU A 118 24.05 10.73 -0.61
C LEU A 118 24.06 11.93 -1.52
N THR A 119 23.10 12.81 -1.34
CA THR A 119 23.18 14.18 -1.88
C THR A 119 24.32 14.96 -1.22
N PRO A 120 24.81 16.06 -1.83
CA PRO A 120 25.93 16.82 -1.28
C PRO A 120 25.77 17.28 0.17
N GLY A 121 24.54 17.61 0.59
CA GLY A 121 24.24 18.04 1.96
C GLY A 121 23.76 16.93 2.89
N GLY A 122 23.67 15.69 2.42
CA GLY A 122 23.18 14.55 3.20
C GLY A 122 24.29 13.87 4.01
N ASN A 123 23.96 13.44 5.21
CA ASN A 123 24.79 12.60 6.06
C ASN A 123 23.99 11.34 6.44
N TYR A 124 24.62 10.20 6.45
CA TYR A 124 23.99 8.96 6.86
C TYR A 124 24.84 8.22 7.91
N ASN A 125 24.23 7.98 9.06
CA ASN A 125 24.84 7.15 10.12
C ASN A 125 24.25 5.75 10.05
N VAL A 126 25.09 4.76 9.82
CA VAL A 126 24.68 3.36 9.65
C VAL A 126 24.17 2.76 10.96
N THR A 127 24.82 3.06 12.07
CA THR A 127 24.49 2.48 13.38
C THR A 127 23.13 2.94 13.88
N THR A 128 22.84 4.25 13.76
CA THR A 128 21.55 4.82 14.15
C THR A 128 20.53 4.85 12.99
N ARG A 129 20.95 4.50 11.79
CA ARG A 129 20.16 4.53 10.56
C ARG A 129 19.63 5.94 10.23
N THR A 130 20.34 6.97 10.68
CA THR A 130 19.87 8.35 10.61
C THR A 130 20.37 9.03 9.35
N LEU A 131 19.44 9.48 8.52
CA LEU A 131 19.66 10.43 7.43
C LEU A 131 19.45 11.84 7.98
N SER A 132 20.47 12.69 7.88
CA SER A 132 20.46 14.07 8.38
C SER A 132 21.28 14.99 7.48
N GLY A 133 21.21 16.28 7.68
CA GLY A 133 21.97 17.26 6.92
C GLY A 133 21.99 18.63 7.59
N ALA A 134 22.88 19.49 7.11
CA ALA A 134 22.93 20.89 7.54
C ALA A 134 21.77 21.72 6.99
N SER A 135 21.18 21.29 5.87
CA SER A 135 20.00 21.92 5.24
C SER A 135 19.07 20.85 4.70
N TYR A 136 17.78 21.13 4.78
CA TYR A 136 16.72 20.27 4.24
C TYR A 136 15.94 20.92 3.08
N THR A 137 16.37 22.11 2.65
CA THR A 137 15.74 22.83 1.54
C THR A 137 16.20 22.29 0.18
N ALA A 138 15.36 22.41 -0.83
CA ALA A 138 15.68 22.04 -2.22
C ALA A 138 16.32 20.65 -2.37
N ARG A 139 15.91 19.67 -1.55
CA ARG A 139 16.44 18.29 -1.55
C ARG A 139 17.94 18.18 -1.25
N ALA A 140 18.47 19.12 -0.48
CA ALA A 140 19.88 19.10 -0.11
C ALA A 140 20.26 17.87 0.71
N CYS A 141 19.36 17.37 1.56
CA CYS A 141 19.55 16.17 2.38
C CYS A 141 18.75 15.00 1.79
N GLY A 142 19.44 14.03 1.21
CA GLY A 142 18.77 12.86 0.61
C GLY A 142 19.71 11.67 0.45
N ILE A 143 19.09 10.51 0.31
CA ILE A 143 19.73 9.24 -0.06
C ILE A 143 18.98 8.67 -1.26
N TYR A 144 19.69 8.24 -2.28
CA TYR A 144 19.10 7.78 -3.51
C TYR A 144 19.88 6.62 -4.12
N GLN A 145 19.18 5.83 -4.94
CA GLN A 145 19.76 4.67 -5.60
C GLN A 145 19.56 4.75 -7.11
N PHE A 146 20.63 4.54 -7.87
CA PHE A 146 20.54 4.22 -9.29
C PHE A 146 20.38 2.72 -9.49
N CYS A 147 19.37 2.33 -10.23
CA CYS A 147 19.13 0.96 -10.62
C CYS A 147 19.22 0.83 -12.14
N GLU A 148 20.08 -0.05 -12.60
CA GLU A 148 20.12 -0.47 -13.98
C GLU A 148 19.22 -1.68 -14.16
N LEU A 149 18.18 -1.54 -14.97
CA LEU A 149 17.24 -2.61 -15.26
C LEU A 149 17.34 -3.01 -16.73
N SER A 150 16.97 -4.24 -17.03
CA SER A 150 16.88 -4.69 -18.43
C SER A 150 15.93 -3.78 -19.21
N ARG A 151 16.29 -3.53 -20.47
CA ARG A 151 15.47 -2.70 -21.37
C ARG A 151 14.05 -3.25 -21.44
N GLY A 152 13.04 -2.38 -21.25
CA GLY A 152 11.62 -2.76 -21.26
C GLY A 152 11.06 -3.22 -19.90
N THR A 153 11.88 -3.32 -18.84
CA THR A 153 11.37 -3.62 -17.48
C THR A 153 10.51 -2.49 -16.97
N LEU A 154 10.97 -1.24 -17.13
CA LEU A 154 10.25 -0.01 -16.81
C LEU A 154 10.34 0.97 -17.99
N ALA A 155 9.38 1.88 -18.05
CA ALA A 155 9.39 3.04 -18.90
C ALA A 155 8.98 4.28 -18.11
N VAL A 156 9.41 5.46 -18.57
CA VAL A 156 8.88 6.73 -18.07
C VAL A 156 7.36 6.73 -18.20
N GLY A 157 6.65 7.15 -17.16
CA GLY A 157 5.19 7.11 -17.08
C GLY A 157 4.63 5.80 -16.50
N ASP A 158 5.41 4.71 -16.43
CA ASP A 158 4.99 3.51 -15.69
C ASP A 158 4.72 3.86 -14.22
N THR A 159 3.72 3.23 -13.64
CA THR A 159 3.46 3.36 -12.21
C THR A 159 4.38 2.43 -11.44
N ILE A 160 5.05 2.99 -10.44
CA ILE A 160 5.75 2.23 -9.41
C ILE A 160 5.06 2.39 -8.07
N SER A 161 5.16 1.39 -7.23
CA SER A 161 4.73 1.46 -5.84
C SER A 161 5.92 1.33 -4.91
N VAL A 162 5.87 2.04 -3.80
CA VAL A 162 6.93 2.09 -2.78
C VAL A 162 6.34 1.70 -1.44
N THR A 163 7.05 0.86 -0.71
CA THR A 163 6.84 0.59 0.72
C THR A 163 8.08 1.07 1.45
N LEU A 164 7.94 2.06 2.31
CA LEU A 164 9.03 2.69 3.08
C LEU A 164 8.69 2.67 4.56
N SER A 165 9.65 2.30 5.42
CA SER A 165 9.53 2.47 6.87
C SER A 165 10.52 3.51 7.39
N VAL A 166 10.00 4.48 8.13
CA VAL A 166 10.75 5.57 8.76
C VAL A 166 10.36 5.63 10.23
N GLY A 167 11.33 5.44 11.12
CA GLY A 167 11.09 5.47 12.57
C GLY A 167 10.05 4.45 13.05
N GLY A 168 9.94 3.30 12.38
CA GLY A 168 8.96 2.25 12.67
C GLY A 168 7.59 2.47 12.03
N GLN A 169 7.32 3.63 11.43
CA GLN A 169 6.07 3.88 10.71
C GLN A 169 6.20 3.48 9.24
N VAL A 170 5.24 2.73 8.74
CA VAL A 170 5.20 2.25 7.35
C VAL A 170 4.36 3.20 6.49
N TYR A 171 4.93 3.59 5.37
CA TYR A 171 4.31 4.39 4.33
C TYR A 171 4.24 3.59 3.04
N THR A 172 3.12 3.66 2.36
CA THR A 172 2.94 3.07 1.03
C THR A 172 2.44 4.13 0.07
N ALA A 173 3.00 4.18 -1.12
CA ALA A 173 2.57 5.12 -2.14
C ALA A 173 2.71 4.50 -3.53
N SER A 174 1.82 4.87 -4.45
CA SER A 174 1.91 4.56 -5.86
C SER A 174 2.06 5.85 -6.63
N MET A 175 3.03 5.90 -7.54
CA MET A 175 3.43 7.12 -8.21
C MET A 175 3.94 6.84 -9.63
N PRO A 176 3.77 7.77 -10.57
CA PRO A 176 4.37 7.64 -11.89
C PRO A 176 5.88 7.82 -11.83
N LEU A 177 6.59 7.08 -12.66
CA LEU A 177 8.01 7.28 -12.90
C LEU A 177 8.18 8.54 -13.77
N VAL A 178 8.78 9.58 -13.22
CA VAL A 178 8.91 10.89 -13.85
C VAL A 178 10.09 10.89 -14.83
N ASP A 179 9.94 11.56 -15.97
CA ASP A 179 11.05 11.76 -16.91
C ASP A 179 12.03 12.80 -16.38
N ARG A 180 13.25 12.37 -16.02
CA ARG A 180 14.30 13.28 -15.55
C ARG A 180 14.79 14.21 -16.67
N ASP A 181 14.77 13.73 -17.90
CA ASP A 181 15.27 14.50 -19.05
C ASP A 181 14.36 15.68 -19.43
N ALA A 182 13.12 15.69 -18.92
CA ALA A 182 12.19 16.79 -19.10
C ALA A 182 12.47 18.03 -18.22
N TYR A 183 13.41 17.94 -17.27
CA TYR A 183 13.68 19.01 -16.28
C TYR A 183 15.13 19.46 -16.32
N SER A 184 15.37 20.78 -16.28
CA SER A 184 16.72 21.35 -16.21
C SER A 184 17.37 21.07 -14.86
N ASN A 185 16.65 21.28 -13.76
CA ASN A 185 17.15 21.05 -12.40
C ASN A 185 16.42 19.89 -11.74
N PHE A 186 17.13 19.14 -10.88
CA PHE A 186 16.51 18.06 -10.14
C PHE A 186 15.50 18.55 -9.09
N SER A 187 15.67 19.76 -8.57
CA SER A 187 14.72 20.41 -7.66
C SER A 187 13.34 20.61 -8.28
N ASP A 188 13.26 20.72 -9.60
CA ASP A 188 12.01 21.01 -10.33
C ASP A 188 11.24 19.74 -10.67
N VAL A 189 11.85 18.56 -10.50
CA VAL A 189 11.19 17.26 -10.70
C VAL A 189 10.10 17.09 -9.64
N PRO A 190 8.84 16.80 -10.02
CA PRO A 190 7.78 16.58 -9.04
C PRO A 190 8.09 15.38 -8.15
N ALA A 191 7.78 15.51 -6.86
CA ALA A 191 7.82 14.39 -5.95
C ALA A 191 6.63 13.46 -6.26
N GLY A 192 6.86 12.16 -6.25
CA GLY A 192 5.81 11.17 -6.36
C GLY A 192 5.01 11.02 -5.06
N PHE A 193 5.69 11.23 -3.93
CA PHE A 193 5.09 11.28 -2.60
C PHE A 193 5.77 12.39 -1.78
N SER A 194 5.00 13.08 -0.95
CA SER A 194 5.51 14.14 -0.08
C SER A 194 4.65 14.26 1.18
N ASN A 195 5.28 14.38 2.34
CA ASN A 195 4.67 14.72 3.62
C ASN A 195 5.54 15.77 4.34
N ASP A 196 5.30 16.03 5.63
CA ASP A 196 6.05 17.01 6.42
C ASP A 196 7.49 16.54 6.72
N ASP A 197 7.78 15.27 6.58
CA ASP A 197 9.03 14.64 7.00
C ASP A 197 9.99 14.40 5.84
N PHE A 198 9.46 13.99 4.68
CA PHE A 198 10.26 13.60 3.52
C PHE A 198 9.48 13.64 2.20
N GLU A 199 10.24 13.51 1.12
CA GLU A 199 9.74 13.29 -0.24
C GLU A 199 10.33 12.00 -0.82
N ILE A 200 9.57 11.34 -1.70
CA ILE A 200 10.06 10.26 -2.56
C ILE A 200 10.00 10.76 -4.00
N VAL A 201 11.13 10.68 -4.69
CA VAL A 201 11.25 11.15 -6.08
C VAL A 201 11.72 9.99 -6.95
N PRO A 202 10.81 9.37 -7.71
CA PRO A 202 11.14 8.34 -8.67
C PRO A 202 11.38 8.97 -10.04
N VAL A 203 12.52 8.69 -10.67
CA VAL A 203 12.81 9.17 -12.02
C VAL A 203 13.35 8.07 -12.91
N GLY A 204 13.02 8.14 -14.18
CA GLY A 204 13.66 7.46 -15.29
C GLY A 204 14.26 8.47 -16.25
N TYR A 205 15.04 8.00 -17.19
CA TYR A 205 15.69 8.82 -18.20
C TYR A 205 15.22 8.35 -19.59
N SER A 206 14.43 9.16 -20.27
CA SER A 206 13.81 8.76 -21.54
C SER A 206 14.79 8.74 -22.71
N SER A 207 15.74 9.66 -22.72
CA SER A 207 16.67 9.87 -23.83
C SER A 207 18.13 9.64 -23.47
N SER A 208 18.58 10.12 -22.30
CA SER A 208 19.99 10.08 -21.92
C SER A 208 20.44 8.68 -21.47
N ASN A 209 19.64 7.96 -20.70
CA ASN A 209 19.96 6.63 -20.16
C ASN A 209 18.69 5.77 -19.92
N PRO A 210 18.04 5.23 -20.96
CA PRO A 210 16.71 4.62 -20.87
C PRO A 210 16.64 3.30 -20.07
N THR A 211 17.75 2.82 -19.54
CA THR A 211 17.82 1.64 -18.66
C THR A 211 18.14 2.00 -17.22
N ILE A 212 18.37 3.26 -16.93
CA ILE A 212 18.73 3.75 -15.60
C ILE A 212 17.51 4.40 -14.96
N TYR A 213 17.24 4.01 -13.74
CA TYR A 213 16.15 4.52 -12.91
C TYR A 213 16.70 4.93 -11.56
N ASN A 214 16.10 5.95 -10.97
CA ASN A 214 16.49 6.45 -9.66
C ASN A 214 15.28 6.56 -8.76
N VAL A 215 15.40 6.07 -7.54
CA VAL A 215 14.44 6.33 -6.46
C VAL A 215 15.21 6.92 -5.30
N GLY A 216 14.82 8.13 -4.90
CA GLY A 216 15.44 8.87 -3.81
C GLY A 216 14.47 9.22 -2.71
N ILE A 217 14.98 9.20 -1.47
CA ILE A 217 14.32 9.70 -0.26
C ILE A 217 15.00 11.01 0.10
N TYR A 218 14.27 12.11 0.11
CA TYR A 218 14.76 13.44 0.42
C TYR A 218 14.12 13.92 1.71
N ALA A 219 14.96 14.09 2.72
CA ALA A 219 14.53 14.46 4.05
C ALA A 219 14.14 15.93 4.15
N LYS A 220 13.12 16.25 4.92
CA LYS A 220 12.73 17.60 5.36
C LYS A 220 13.10 17.86 6.81
N LYS A 221 13.52 16.81 7.52
CA LYS A 221 14.10 16.80 8.86
C LYS A 221 14.96 15.53 9.03
N ALA A 222 15.63 15.35 10.15
CA ALA A 222 16.35 14.11 10.41
C ALA A 222 15.39 12.89 10.42
N LEU A 223 15.77 11.83 9.73
CA LEU A 223 14.96 10.61 9.54
C LEU A 223 15.71 9.37 10.03
N THR A 224 15.03 8.46 10.69
CA THR A 224 15.54 7.11 10.93
C THR A 224 14.96 6.17 9.88
N LEU A 225 15.80 5.67 8.98
CA LEU A 225 15.39 4.79 7.89
C LEU A 225 15.42 3.34 8.36
N ASP A 226 14.33 2.61 8.16
CA ASP A 226 14.28 1.18 8.50
C ASP A 226 14.45 0.30 7.26
N TYR A 227 13.61 0.51 6.25
CA TYR A 227 13.70 -0.17 4.96
C TYR A 227 12.95 0.59 3.87
N ILE A 228 13.32 0.30 2.63
CA ILE A 228 12.58 0.70 1.43
C ILE A 228 12.50 -0.46 0.45
N LYS A 229 11.33 -0.61 -0.16
CA LYS A 229 11.07 -1.47 -1.30
C LYS A 229 10.35 -0.66 -2.36
N TRP A 230 10.72 -0.82 -3.60
CA TRP A 230 10.00 -0.26 -4.72
C TRP A 230 9.87 -1.28 -5.85
N GLU A 231 8.72 -1.26 -6.52
CA GLU A 231 8.31 -2.29 -7.46
C GLU A 231 7.43 -1.69 -8.55
N LYS A 232 7.33 -2.37 -9.72
CA LYS A 232 6.41 -1.95 -10.78
C LYS A 232 4.98 -2.35 -10.41
N GLY A 233 4.03 -1.42 -10.57
CA GLY A 233 2.61 -1.63 -10.34
C GLY A 233 1.97 -0.56 -9.47
N THR A 234 0.65 -0.64 -9.35
CA THR A 234 -0.18 0.35 -8.64
C THR A 234 -0.40 0.03 -7.16
N ILE A 235 -0.05 -1.18 -6.73
CA ILE A 235 -0.26 -1.65 -5.36
C ILE A 235 1.07 -2.00 -4.73
N ALA A 236 1.39 -1.33 -3.62
CA ALA A 236 2.57 -1.63 -2.82
C ALA A 236 2.38 -2.95 -2.06
N THR A 237 3.28 -3.92 -2.28
CA THR A 237 3.24 -5.18 -1.56
C THR A 237 4.08 -5.13 -0.28
N PRO A 238 3.80 -5.98 0.73
CA PRO A 238 4.52 -5.98 1.98
C PRO A 238 6.04 -6.13 1.78
N TYR A 239 6.80 -5.43 2.61
CA TYR A 239 8.25 -5.61 2.65
C TYR A 239 8.59 -6.98 3.27
N GLN A 240 9.55 -7.65 2.66
CA GLN A 240 10.16 -8.86 3.21
C GLN A 240 11.67 -8.62 3.31
N ASP A 241 12.24 -8.99 4.45
CA ASP A 241 13.68 -8.89 4.62
C ASP A 241 14.37 -9.81 3.61
N PRO A 242 15.25 -9.27 2.75
CA PRO A 242 15.99 -10.09 1.82
C PRO A 242 17.02 -10.96 2.56
N VAL A 243 17.38 -12.07 1.95
CA VAL A 243 18.51 -12.88 2.40
C VAL A 243 19.80 -12.07 2.18
N TYR A 244 20.60 -11.93 3.23
CA TYR A 244 21.77 -11.06 3.20
C TYR A 244 22.78 -11.44 2.11
N GLU A 245 23.01 -12.72 1.90
CA GLU A 245 23.93 -13.25 0.89
C GLU A 245 23.47 -12.89 -0.54
N GLU A 246 22.15 -12.93 -0.81
CA GLU A 246 21.60 -12.54 -2.09
C GLU A 246 21.74 -11.03 -2.32
N GLU A 247 21.50 -10.23 -1.30
CA GLU A 247 21.70 -8.78 -1.39
C GLU A 247 23.17 -8.41 -1.56
N LEU A 248 24.07 -9.10 -0.86
CA LEU A 248 25.51 -8.95 -1.04
C LEU A 248 25.92 -9.22 -2.49
N MET A 249 25.45 -10.31 -3.09
CA MET A 249 25.74 -10.63 -4.49
C MET A 249 25.24 -9.56 -5.47
N LYS A 250 24.05 -9.02 -5.24
CA LYS A 250 23.54 -7.90 -6.05
C LYS A 250 24.40 -6.63 -5.89
N CYS A 251 24.89 -6.36 -4.69
CA CYS A 251 25.74 -5.22 -4.41
C CYS A 251 27.15 -5.38 -4.98
N MET A 252 27.69 -6.59 -5.00
CA MET A 252 29.03 -6.89 -5.55
C MET A 252 29.17 -6.54 -7.03
N ARG A 253 28.09 -6.50 -7.80
CA ARG A 253 28.10 -5.98 -9.18
C ARG A 253 28.58 -4.53 -9.29
N TYR A 254 28.36 -3.73 -8.22
CA TYR A 254 28.66 -2.28 -8.22
C TYR A 254 29.86 -1.92 -7.36
N TYR A 255 30.18 -2.75 -6.37
CA TYR A 255 31.32 -2.58 -5.50
C TYR A 255 31.75 -3.93 -4.93
N GLN A 256 33.04 -4.23 -5.02
CA GLN A 256 33.65 -5.38 -4.38
C GLN A 256 34.85 -4.95 -3.57
N ARG A 257 34.90 -5.39 -2.31
CA ARG A 257 36.10 -5.32 -1.51
C ARG A 257 36.77 -6.68 -1.52
N ILE A 258 37.91 -6.79 -2.19
CA ILE A 258 38.70 -8.01 -2.21
C ILE A 258 39.81 -7.84 -1.17
N SER A 259 39.76 -8.56 -0.07
CA SER A 259 40.88 -8.68 0.87
C SER A 259 41.69 -9.92 0.49
N TYR A 260 42.93 -9.71 0.05
CA TYR A 260 43.87 -10.80 -0.12
C TYR A 260 44.59 -11.00 1.21
N ASP A 261 44.31 -12.12 1.86
CA ASP A 261 45.14 -12.62 2.95
C ASP A 261 46.28 -13.47 2.32
N VAL A 262 47.17 -12.79 1.65
CA VAL A 262 48.40 -13.41 1.15
C VAL A 262 49.48 -13.13 2.20
N GLY A 263 49.93 -14.17 2.88
CA GLY A 263 51.08 -14.15 3.82
C GLY A 263 52.43 -13.76 3.17
N PHE A 264 52.40 -12.76 2.28
CA PHE A 264 53.60 -12.12 1.74
C PHE A 264 53.60 -10.64 2.16
N PRO A 265 54.74 -10.10 2.57
CA PRO A 265 54.86 -8.69 2.91
C PRO A 265 54.63 -7.86 1.63
N VAL A 266 53.43 -7.35 1.45
CA VAL A 266 53.12 -6.44 0.34
C VAL A 266 53.54 -5.04 0.78
N SER A 267 54.57 -4.53 0.11
CA SER A 267 54.93 -3.13 0.12
C SER A 267 53.69 -2.28 -0.26
N THR A 268 53.39 -1.30 0.54
CA THR A 268 52.39 -0.25 0.42
C THR A 268 52.14 0.29 -0.99
N LEU A 269 51.30 -0.36 -1.74
CA LEU A 269 50.70 0.19 -2.94
C LEU A 269 49.26 -0.28 -3.03
N GLY A 270 48.37 0.54 -2.48
CA GLY A 270 46.90 0.36 -2.60
C GLY A 270 46.48 0.47 -4.07
N GLN A 271 46.51 -0.61 -4.80
CA GLN A 271 45.95 -0.67 -6.16
C GLN A 271 44.44 -0.90 -6.04
N ARG A 272 43.69 0.12 -6.42
CA ARG A 272 42.23 0.02 -6.65
C ARG A 272 42.04 -0.60 -8.06
N TYR A 273 41.72 -1.86 -8.12
CA TYR A 273 41.30 -2.46 -9.40
C TYR A 273 39.81 -2.16 -9.61
N ARG A 274 39.50 -1.35 -10.62
CA ARG A 274 38.15 -1.27 -11.20
C ARG A 274 38.06 -2.40 -12.23
N PHE A 275 37.32 -3.44 -11.93
CA PHE A 275 36.82 -4.31 -12.97
C PHE A 275 35.49 -3.76 -13.47
N CYS A 276 35.49 -3.17 -14.67
CA CYS A 276 34.29 -3.00 -15.47
C CYS A 276 34.09 -4.30 -16.24
N MET A 277 33.06 -5.06 -15.94
CA MET A 277 32.47 -6.01 -16.86
C MET A 277 31.17 -5.44 -17.42
#